data_a7c0be7498dd63273857c7b7af27ee03
#
_entry.id   a7c0be7498dd63273857c7b7af27ee03
#
_cell.length_a   1.000
_cell.length_b   1.000
_cell.length_c   1.000
_cell.angle_alpha   90.00
_cell.angle_beta   90.00
_cell.angle_gamma   90.00
#
_symmetry.space_group_name_H-M   'P 1'
#
loop_
_entity.id
_entity.type
_entity.pdbx_description
1 polymer ?
#
loop_
_entity_poly.entity_id
_entity_poly.type
_entity_poly.pdbx_seq_one_letter_code
_entity_poly.pdbx_strand_id
1 'polypeptide(L)'
;MDDLTKAIMADEANLSYTERGIFPLYDAPQAARIIIVGQAPGIVAQETKLYWNDRSGIRLRDWLGVDNDTFYHSGLFGIIPMDFYYPGKGKSGDLPPREGFAAKLHPPLRALMPEVELTILVGRYAQDFYLGNKAYKTLTETVRHFEDYLPDYFPLVHPSPRNQLWLAKNPWFEQDLLPILQKRVEAILTK
;
A
#
# COMPACT_ATOMS: atom_id res chain seq x y z
N MET A 1 -3.57 -21.48 7.01
CA MET A 1 -2.61 -20.41 7.41
C MET A 1 -1.23 -20.90 7.05
N ASP A 2 -0.53 -20.16 6.19
CA ASP A 2 0.82 -20.49 5.75
C ASP A 2 1.86 -20.28 6.87
N ASP A 3 3.08 -20.80 6.67
CA ASP A 3 4.12 -20.78 7.70
C ASP A 3 4.67 -19.38 7.98
N LEU A 4 4.65 -18.50 6.97
CA LEU A 4 5.07 -17.10 7.15
C LEU A 4 4.08 -16.35 8.05
N THR A 5 2.77 -16.51 7.83
CA THR A 5 1.73 -15.94 8.70
C THR A 5 1.87 -16.43 10.13
N LYS A 6 2.13 -17.73 10.34
CA LYS A 6 2.38 -18.28 11.69
C LYS A 6 3.62 -17.65 12.33
N ALA A 7 4.70 -17.50 11.57
CA ALA A 7 5.93 -16.87 12.05
C ALA A 7 5.72 -15.39 12.43
N ILE A 8 4.96 -14.64 11.63
CA ILE A 8 4.59 -13.25 11.93
C ILE A 8 3.78 -13.19 13.23
N MET A 9 2.79 -14.06 13.40
CA MET A 9 1.93 -14.09 14.60
C MET A 9 2.69 -14.51 15.86
N ALA A 10 3.71 -15.36 15.73
CA ALA A 10 4.55 -15.82 16.83
C ALA A 10 5.67 -14.83 17.21
N ASP A 11 5.90 -13.79 16.41
CA ASP A 11 6.87 -12.75 16.71
C ASP A 11 6.48 -12.01 18.01
N GLU A 12 7.43 -11.80 18.91
CA GLU A 12 7.22 -11.15 20.22
C GLU A 12 6.52 -9.79 20.07
N ALA A 13 6.89 -9.01 19.05
CA ALA A 13 6.27 -7.72 18.75
C ALA A 13 4.79 -7.82 18.34
N ASN A 14 4.30 -9.00 17.99
CA ASN A 14 2.94 -9.25 17.52
C ASN A 14 2.07 -10.05 18.49
N LEU A 15 2.64 -10.59 19.59
CA LEU A 15 1.91 -11.45 20.54
C LEU A 15 0.64 -10.78 21.09
N SER A 16 0.67 -9.49 21.38
CA SER A 16 -0.51 -8.77 21.87
C SER A 16 -1.68 -8.72 20.88
N TYR A 17 -1.41 -8.79 19.58
CA TYR A 17 -2.43 -8.92 18.54
C TYR A 17 -2.92 -10.36 18.44
N THR A 18 -1.99 -11.30 18.44
CA THR A 18 -2.27 -12.75 18.36
C THR A 18 -3.15 -13.22 19.51
N GLU A 19 -2.85 -12.82 20.75
CA GLU A 19 -3.65 -13.14 21.94
C GLU A 19 -5.09 -12.59 21.87
N ARG A 20 -5.29 -11.49 21.17
CA ARG A 20 -6.61 -10.91 20.89
C ARG A 20 -7.32 -11.50 19.65
N GLY A 21 -6.71 -12.50 19.01
CA GLY A 21 -7.23 -13.12 17.78
C GLY A 21 -7.19 -12.22 16.55
N ILE A 22 -6.28 -11.21 16.55
CA ILE A 22 -6.08 -10.29 15.42
C ILE A 22 -4.99 -10.86 14.52
N PHE A 23 -5.33 -11.07 13.26
CA PHE A 23 -4.41 -11.59 12.24
C PHE A 23 -3.70 -10.46 11.51
N PRO A 24 -2.46 -10.70 11.02
CA PRO A 24 -1.79 -9.76 10.14
C PRO A 24 -2.57 -9.60 8.83
N LEU A 25 -2.74 -8.38 8.37
CA LEU A 25 -3.50 -8.09 7.16
C LEU A 25 -2.55 -7.70 6.02
N TYR A 26 -2.26 -8.67 5.18
CA TYR A 26 -1.46 -8.54 3.96
C TYR A 26 -1.92 -9.57 2.92
N ASP A 27 -1.46 -9.41 1.69
CA ASP A 27 -1.66 -10.41 0.64
C ASP A 27 -0.43 -10.45 -0.27
N ALA A 28 0.04 -11.64 -0.59
CA ALA A 28 1.23 -11.84 -1.41
C ALA A 28 1.02 -13.03 -2.39
N PRO A 29 0.06 -12.93 -3.31
CA PRO A 29 -0.18 -13.97 -4.29
C PRO A 29 1.00 -14.08 -5.27
N GLN A 30 1.41 -15.33 -5.59
CA GLN A 30 2.54 -15.59 -6.45
C GLN A 30 2.41 -14.94 -7.85
N ALA A 31 1.18 -14.82 -8.34
CA ALA A 31 0.88 -14.21 -9.63
C ALA A 31 0.81 -12.67 -9.59
N ALA A 32 1.05 -12.04 -8.43
CA ALA A 32 0.97 -10.58 -8.32
C ALA A 32 1.94 -9.91 -9.27
N ARG A 33 1.44 -8.92 -10.00
CA ARG A 33 2.20 -8.07 -10.91
C ARG A 33 2.35 -6.64 -10.41
N ILE A 34 1.46 -6.24 -9.50
CA ILE A 34 1.47 -4.92 -8.88
C ILE A 34 1.44 -5.09 -7.37
N ILE A 35 2.35 -4.42 -6.66
CA ILE A 35 2.30 -4.34 -5.19
C ILE A 35 1.77 -2.97 -4.77
N ILE A 36 0.85 -2.96 -3.81
CA ILE A 36 0.40 -1.76 -3.12
C ILE A 36 1.05 -1.72 -1.74
N VAL A 37 1.82 -0.67 -1.47
CA VAL A 37 2.42 -0.41 -0.17
C VAL A 37 1.77 0.82 0.46
N GLY A 38 0.93 0.61 1.46
CA GLY A 38 0.33 1.66 2.28
C GLY A 38 0.99 1.77 3.66
N GLN A 39 0.44 2.62 4.53
CA GLN A 39 0.97 2.81 5.89
C GLN A 39 0.71 1.59 6.78
N ALA A 40 -0.55 1.27 7.01
CA ALA A 40 -1.04 0.17 7.85
C ALA A 40 -2.53 -0.04 7.58
N PRO A 41 -3.12 -1.19 7.97
CA PRO A 41 -4.57 -1.34 7.98
C PRO A 41 -5.22 -0.28 8.88
N GLY A 42 -6.32 0.32 8.42
CA GLY A 42 -7.19 1.10 9.29
C GLY A 42 -8.05 0.18 10.17
N ILE A 43 -8.74 0.77 11.17
CA ILE A 43 -9.58 0.00 12.08
C ILE A 43 -10.67 -0.81 11.34
N VAL A 44 -11.31 -0.23 10.32
CA VAL A 44 -12.33 -0.91 9.50
C VAL A 44 -11.73 -2.11 8.77
N ALA A 45 -10.54 -1.96 8.18
CA ALA A 45 -9.86 -3.05 7.49
C ALA A 45 -9.52 -4.19 8.47
N GLN A 46 -9.03 -3.87 9.66
CA GLN A 46 -8.73 -4.87 10.68
C GLN A 46 -9.98 -5.62 11.17
N GLU A 47 -11.08 -4.90 11.45
CA GLU A 47 -12.35 -5.49 11.92
C GLU A 47 -13.02 -6.35 10.85
N THR A 48 -13.00 -5.91 9.60
CA THR A 48 -13.57 -6.65 8.47
C THR A 48 -12.65 -7.72 7.89
N LYS A 49 -11.37 -7.75 8.32
CA LYS A 49 -10.32 -8.62 7.80
C LYS A 49 -10.11 -8.49 6.28
N LEU A 50 -10.39 -7.30 5.75
CA LEU A 50 -10.26 -7.01 4.34
C LEU A 50 -9.50 -5.69 4.14
N TYR A 51 -8.34 -5.76 3.54
CA TYR A 51 -7.50 -4.58 3.25
C TYR A 51 -8.20 -3.62 2.29
N TRP A 52 -7.96 -2.33 2.47
CA TRP A 52 -8.55 -1.26 1.65
C TRP A 52 -10.08 -1.30 1.56
N ASN A 53 -10.76 -1.83 2.59
CA ASN A 53 -12.22 -1.93 2.67
C ASN A 53 -12.83 -0.71 3.39
N ASP A 54 -12.50 0.47 2.90
CA ASP A 54 -12.98 1.75 3.41
C ASP A 54 -13.08 2.78 2.27
N ARG A 55 -13.40 4.03 2.61
CA ARG A 55 -13.48 5.13 1.63
C ARG A 55 -12.16 5.39 0.92
N SER A 56 -11.03 5.18 1.59
CA SER A 56 -9.71 5.32 0.98
C SER A 56 -9.48 4.23 -0.07
N GLY A 57 -9.91 3.00 0.24
CA GLY A 57 -9.79 1.88 -0.69
C GLY A 57 -10.68 2.04 -1.92
N ILE A 58 -11.90 2.57 -1.78
CA ILE A 58 -12.76 2.90 -2.93
C ILE A 58 -12.02 3.87 -3.84
N ARG A 59 -11.52 4.97 -3.29
CA ARG A 59 -10.77 5.98 -4.06
C ARG A 59 -9.49 5.42 -4.67
N LEU A 60 -8.78 4.52 -3.97
CA LEU A 60 -7.59 3.89 -4.51
C LEU A 60 -7.92 3.08 -5.77
N ARG A 61 -8.96 2.26 -5.75
CA ARG A 61 -9.40 1.50 -6.94
C ARG A 61 -9.81 2.40 -8.09
N ASP A 62 -10.53 3.50 -7.80
CA ASP A 62 -10.86 4.52 -8.81
C ASP A 62 -9.58 5.12 -9.43
N TRP A 63 -8.57 5.43 -8.61
CA TRP A 63 -7.29 5.96 -9.09
C TRP A 63 -6.51 4.95 -9.94
N LEU A 64 -6.60 3.67 -9.59
CA LEU A 64 -5.97 2.58 -10.34
C LEU A 64 -6.75 2.23 -11.62
N GLY A 65 -7.99 2.67 -11.75
CA GLY A 65 -8.87 2.32 -12.86
C GLY A 65 -9.32 0.85 -12.84
N VAL A 66 -9.47 0.25 -11.65
CA VAL A 66 -9.86 -1.15 -11.48
C VAL A 66 -11.11 -1.29 -10.61
N ASP A 67 -11.89 -2.33 -10.88
CA ASP A 67 -13.04 -2.69 -10.05
C ASP A 67 -12.66 -3.56 -8.84
N ASN A 68 -13.67 -3.87 -8.01
CA ASN A 68 -13.48 -4.69 -6.83
C ASN A 68 -13.02 -6.12 -7.18
N ASP A 69 -13.57 -6.70 -8.25
CA ASP A 69 -13.27 -8.07 -8.63
C ASP A 69 -11.80 -8.19 -9.07
N THR A 70 -11.36 -7.28 -9.92
CA THR A 70 -9.95 -7.19 -10.34
C THR A 70 -9.03 -6.97 -9.15
N PHE A 71 -9.38 -6.07 -8.23
CA PHE A 71 -8.52 -5.73 -7.10
C PHE A 71 -8.39 -6.86 -6.07
N TYR A 72 -9.51 -7.54 -5.73
CA TYR A 72 -9.53 -8.52 -4.65
C TYR A 72 -9.40 -9.98 -5.13
N HIS A 73 -9.80 -10.29 -6.37
CA HIS A 73 -9.97 -11.68 -6.79
C HIS A 73 -9.12 -12.08 -7.99
N SER A 74 -8.46 -11.16 -8.68
CA SER A 74 -7.59 -11.50 -9.82
C SER A 74 -6.30 -12.24 -9.41
N GLY A 75 -5.84 -12.06 -8.16
CA GLY A 75 -4.52 -12.54 -7.73
C GLY A 75 -3.35 -11.73 -8.31
N LEU A 76 -3.63 -10.62 -9.01
CA LEU A 76 -2.60 -9.80 -9.67
C LEU A 76 -2.09 -8.63 -8.80
N PHE A 77 -2.72 -8.40 -7.64
CA PHE A 77 -2.30 -7.40 -6.66
C PHE A 77 -1.71 -8.03 -5.41
N GLY A 78 -0.51 -7.62 -5.04
CA GLY A 78 0.06 -7.85 -3.71
C GLY A 78 -0.21 -6.65 -2.81
N ILE A 79 -0.56 -6.89 -1.55
CA ILE A 79 -0.85 -5.84 -0.57
C ILE A 79 0.09 -6.05 0.62
N ILE A 80 1.13 -5.25 0.72
CA ILE A 80 2.13 -5.34 1.80
C ILE A 80 2.32 -3.97 2.47
N PRO A 81 1.41 -3.54 3.36
CA PRO A 81 1.55 -2.26 4.05
C PRO A 81 2.80 -2.21 4.94
N MET A 82 3.22 -1.03 5.33
CA MET A 82 4.41 -0.82 6.18
C MET A 82 4.26 -1.46 7.58
N ASP A 83 3.03 -1.66 8.06
CA ASP A 83 2.68 -2.50 9.20
C ASP A 83 1.44 -3.32 8.85
N PHE A 84 1.36 -4.57 9.32
CA PHE A 84 0.25 -5.49 8.98
C PHE A 84 -0.89 -5.47 10.00
N TYR A 85 -0.77 -4.64 11.01
CA TYR A 85 -1.77 -4.48 12.06
C TYR A 85 -2.16 -3.01 12.18
N TYR A 86 -3.40 -2.76 12.65
CA TYR A 86 -3.82 -1.41 12.98
C TYR A 86 -3.00 -0.88 14.17
N PRO A 87 -2.20 0.17 14.01
CA PRO A 87 -1.29 0.62 15.05
C PRO A 87 -1.99 1.40 16.17
N GLY A 88 -3.27 1.75 15.98
CA GLY A 88 -4.03 2.55 16.92
C GLY A 88 -4.26 3.98 16.43
N LYS A 89 -5.09 4.72 17.16
CA LYS A 89 -5.46 6.09 16.85
C LYS A 89 -4.52 7.08 17.55
N GLY A 90 -3.94 7.98 16.78
CA GLY A 90 -3.15 9.11 17.28
C GLY A 90 -3.98 10.39 17.44
N LYS A 91 -3.32 11.49 17.77
CA LYS A 91 -3.95 12.82 17.91
C LYS A 91 -4.52 13.35 16.58
N SER A 92 -3.90 13.03 15.48
CA SER A 92 -4.25 13.54 14.14
C SER A 92 -4.24 12.43 13.08
N GLY A 93 -4.99 11.37 13.30
CA GLY A 93 -5.05 10.20 12.42
C GLY A 93 -4.57 8.94 13.11
N ASP A 94 -4.24 7.92 12.34
CA ASP A 94 -3.68 6.68 12.87
C ASP A 94 -2.21 6.87 13.25
N LEU A 95 -1.73 6.08 14.20
CA LEU A 95 -0.33 6.07 14.59
C LEU A 95 0.57 5.65 13.41
N PRO A 96 1.85 6.02 13.43
CA PRO A 96 2.80 5.56 12.42
C PRO A 96 2.96 4.03 12.45
N PRO A 97 3.40 3.42 11.33
CA PRO A 97 3.78 2.03 11.32
C PRO A 97 4.97 1.81 12.26
N ARG A 98 5.06 0.60 12.84
CA ARG A 98 6.17 0.26 13.75
C ARG A 98 7.50 0.27 13.01
N GLU A 99 8.52 0.82 13.67
CA GLU A 99 9.87 0.89 13.12
C GLU A 99 10.45 -0.51 12.89
N GLY A 100 11.18 -0.69 11.79
CA GLY A 100 11.81 -1.96 11.44
C GLY A 100 10.87 -3.07 10.94
N PHE A 101 9.56 -2.93 11.11
CA PHE A 101 8.59 -3.95 10.73
C PHE A 101 8.65 -4.27 9.23
N ALA A 102 8.55 -3.26 8.38
CA ALA A 102 8.65 -3.44 6.93
C ALA A 102 10.03 -3.96 6.48
N ALA A 103 11.11 -3.48 7.09
CA ALA A 103 12.46 -3.94 6.76
C ALA A 103 12.64 -5.45 7.01
N LYS A 104 11.99 -6.00 8.03
CA LYS A 104 12.01 -7.42 8.36
C LYS A 104 11.14 -8.26 7.43
N LEU A 105 9.94 -7.79 7.09
CA LEU A 105 8.89 -8.61 6.48
C LEU A 105 8.70 -8.39 4.98
N HIS A 106 9.01 -7.21 4.45
CA HIS A 106 8.84 -6.96 3.01
C HIS A 106 9.76 -7.81 2.12
N PRO A 107 11.06 -8.02 2.42
CA PRO A 107 11.91 -8.81 1.56
C PRO A 107 11.42 -10.25 1.33
N PRO A 108 11.07 -11.05 2.36
CA PRO A 108 10.55 -12.40 2.16
C PRO A 108 9.19 -12.42 1.44
N LEU A 109 8.30 -11.44 1.69
CA LEU A 109 7.02 -11.35 0.98
C LEU A 109 7.21 -11.01 -0.49
N ARG A 110 8.09 -10.05 -0.81
CA ARG A 110 8.39 -9.71 -2.22
C ARG A 110 8.97 -10.91 -2.98
N ALA A 111 9.77 -11.74 -2.33
CA ALA A 111 10.32 -12.96 -2.94
C ALA A 111 9.23 -13.99 -3.32
N LEU A 112 8.05 -13.93 -2.69
CA LEU A 112 6.89 -14.76 -3.07
C LEU A 112 6.20 -14.28 -4.35
N MET A 113 6.46 -13.05 -4.80
CA MET A 113 5.81 -12.39 -5.92
C MET A 113 6.82 -12.06 -7.03
N PRO A 114 7.38 -13.07 -7.73
CA PRO A 114 8.48 -12.88 -8.69
C PRO A 114 8.08 -12.09 -9.95
N GLU A 115 6.77 -12.07 -10.27
CA GLU A 115 6.24 -11.43 -11.48
C GLU A 115 5.91 -9.93 -11.31
N VAL A 116 6.27 -9.33 -10.17
CA VAL A 116 5.95 -7.93 -9.90
C VAL A 116 6.72 -6.98 -10.81
N GLU A 117 5.97 -6.18 -11.55
CA GLU A 117 6.46 -5.18 -12.50
C GLU A 117 6.36 -3.74 -11.95
N LEU A 118 5.49 -3.49 -10.97
CA LEU A 118 5.27 -2.16 -10.41
C LEU A 118 4.97 -2.23 -8.93
N THR A 119 5.57 -1.35 -8.15
CA THR A 119 5.23 -1.13 -6.73
C THR A 119 4.66 0.28 -6.55
N ILE A 120 3.42 0.37 -6.12
CA ILE A 120 2.73 1.63 -5.85
C ILE A 120 2.94 2.02 -4.40
N LEU A 121 3.56 3.17 -4.17
CA LEU A 121 3.96 3.68 -2.86
C LEU A 121 2.95 4.72 -2.37
N VAL A 122 2.01 4.30 -1.51
CA VAL A 122 0.89 5.12 -1.05
C VAL A 122 1.25 5.85 0.25
N GLY A 123 1.50 7.15 0.13
CA GLY A 123 1.82 8.02 1.27
C GLY A 123 3.29 8.04 1.66
N ARG A 124 3.62 8.90 2.63
CA ARG A 124 4.98 9.26 2.98
C ARG A 124 5.81 8.08 3.49
N TYR A 125 5.27 7.26 4.39
CA TYR A 125 6.02 6.14 4.99
C TYR A 125 6.53 5.12 3.96
N ALA A 126 5.68 4.76 2.99
CA ALA A 126 6.06 3.86 1.91
C ALA A 126 7.14 4.50 1.01
N GLN A 127 6.98 5.78 0.68
CA GLN A 127 7.94 6.51 -0.15
C GLN A 127 9.29 6.64 0.54
N ASP A 128 9.33 7.03 1.81
CA ASP A 128 10.59 7.16 2.56
C ASP A 128 11.31 5.83 2.68
N PHE A 129 10.60 4.74 2.90
CA PHE A 129 11.18 3.41 3.03
C PHE A 129 11.77 2.89 1.70
N TYR A 130 11.03 2.99 0.62
CA TYR A 130 11.45 2.41 -0.66
C TYR A 130 12.36 3.33 -1.48
N LEU A 131 12.15 4.63 -1.42
CA LEU A 131 12.92 5.61 -2.20
C LEU A 131 14.13 6.14 -1.42
N GLY A 132 14.05 6.17 -0.09
CA GLY A 132 15.14 6.66 0.76
C GLY A 132 15.57 8.08 0.37
N ASN A 133 16.88 8.26 0.14
CA ASN A 133 17.46 9.53 -0.28
C ASN A 133 17.13 9.96 -1.71
N LYS A 134 16.51 9.10 -2.51
CA LYS A 134 16.00 9.44 -3.85
C LYS A 134 14.65 10.17 -3.79
N ALA A 135 13.92 10.09 -2.66
CA ALA A 135 12.68 10.84 -2.47
C ALA A 135 12.96 12.35 -2.45
N TYR A 136 12.08 13.13 -3.06
CA TYR A 136 12.16 14.58 -2.97
C TYR A 136 11.83 15.05 -1.55
N LYS A 137 12.18 16.30 -1.24
CA LYS A 137 12.00 16.89 0.09
C LYS A 137 10.56 16.83 0.59
N THR A 138 9.61 17.01 -0.30
CA THR A 138 8.17 16.97 0.02
C THR A 138 7.48 15.81 -0.69
N LEU A 139 6.43 15.27 -0.05
CA LEU A 139 5.57 14.24 -0.66
C LEU A 139 5.00 14.74 -2.01
N THR A 140 4.59 15.99 -2.09
CA THR A 140 4.03 16.59 -3.31
C THR A 140 5.04 16.57 -4.46
N GLU A 141 6.31 16.93 -4.19
CA GLU A 141 7.37 16.89 -5.20
C GLU A 141 7.69 15.45 -5.61
N THR A 142 7.78 14.52 -4.66
CA THR A 142 8.00 13.09 -4.96
C THR A 142 6.91 12.55 -5.88
N VAL A 143 5.64 12.85 -5.58
CA VAL A 143 4.51 12.43 -6.41
C VAL A 143 4.52 13.12 -7.78
N ARG A 144 4.88 14.40 -7.84
CA ARG A 144 4.92 15.17 -9.08
C ARG A 144 6.00 14.66 -10.06
N HIS A 145 7.12 14.18 -9.52
CA HIS A 145 8.24 13.63 -10.29
C HIS A 145 8.21 12.09 -10.32
N PHE A 146 7.02 11.50 -10.38
CA PHE A 146 6.84 10.03 -10.37
C PHE A 146 7.65 9.32 -11.47
N GLU A 147 7.89 9.96 -12.59
CA GLU A 147 8.62 9.40 -13.73
C GLU A 147 10.07 9.03 -13.37
N ASP A 148 10.68 9.73 -12.41
CA ASP A 148 12.06 9.45 -11.96
C ASP A 148 12.19 8.09 -11.25
N TYR A 149 11.08 7.47 -10.86
CA TYR A 149 11.05 6.20 -10.14
C TYR A 149 10.57 5.02 -10.97
N LEU A 150 10.15 5.28 -12.21
CA LEU A 150 9.72 4.25 -13.14
C LEU A 150 10.93 3.44 -13.69
N PRO A 151 10.75 2.17 -14.03
CA PRO A 151 9.49 1.41 -14.04
C PRO A 151 9.09 0.82 -12.70
N ASP A 152 9.95 0.83 -11.68
CA ASP A 152 9.86 0.01 -10.47
C ASP A 152 8.83 0.55 -9.46
N TYR A 153 8.75 1.88 -9.33
CA TYR A 153 7.93 2.53 -8.30
C TYR A 153 7.02 3.60 -8.87
N PHE A 154 5.83 3.72 -8.29
CA PHE A 154 4.90 4.81 -8.57
C PHE A 154 4.42 5.44 -7.26
N PRO A 155 4.93 6.62 -6.86
CA PRO A 155 4.52 7.28 -5.63
C PRO A 155 3.14 7.93 -5.78
N LEU A 156 2.28 7.74 -4.78
CA LEU A 156 0.96 8.38 -4.68
C LEU A 156 0.80 9.07 -3.33
N VAL A 157 -0.05 10.09 -3.29
CA VAL A 157 -0.60 10.57 -2.01
C VAL A 157 -1.54 9.52 -1.43
N HIS A 158 -1.79 9.58 -0.11
CA HIS A 158 -2.77 8.68 0.49
C HIS A 158 -4.19 9.05 0.01
N PRO A 159 -5.03 8.08 -0.44
CA PRO A 159 -6.38 8.34 -0.97
C PRO A 159 -7.42 8.70 0.11
N SER A 160 -6.98 9.09 1.29
CA SER A 160 -7.84 9.49 2.39
C SER A 160 -8.74 10.67 1.99
N PRO A 161 -10.03 10.67 2.43
CA PRO A 161 -10.90 11.84 2.32
C PRO A 161 -10.32 13.12 2.92
N ARG A 162 -9.39 13.00 3.88
CA ARG A 162 -8.69 14.16 4.48
C ARG A 162 -7.80 14.91 3.50
N ASN A 163 -7.39 14.28 2.40
CA ASN A 163 -6.55 14.90 1.37
C ASN A 163 -7.34 15.69 0.31
N GLN A 164 -8.64 15.96 0.54
CA GLN A 164 -9.46 16.72 -0.40
C GLN A 164 -8.91 18.13 -0.69
N LEU A 165 -8.41 18.81 0.34
CA LEU A 165 -7.80 20.15 0.16
C LEU A 165 -6.47 20.07 -0.61
N TRP A 166 -5.72 18.99 -0.44
CA TRP A 166 -4.51 18.77 -1.21
C TRP A 166 -4.83 18.53 -2.69
N LEU A 167 -5.81 17.69 -2.99
CA LEU A 167 -6.28 17.42 -4.35
C LEU A 167 -6.76 18.71 -5.03
N ALA A 168 -7.56 19.52 -4.34
CA ALA A 168 -8.02 20.81 -4.86
C ALA A 168 -6.88 21.78 -5.20
N LYS A 169 -5.77 21.72 -4.45
CA LYS A 169 -4.58 22.56 -4.71
C LYS A 169 -3.64 21.95 -5.77
N ASN A 170 -3.83 20.69 -6.14
CA ASN A 170 -2.96 19.98 -7.05
C ASN A 170 -3.78 19.27 -8.15
N PRO A 171 -4.53 20.03 -8.99
CA PRO A 171 -5.41 19.45 -10.01
C PRO A 171 -4.66 18.58 -11.04
N TRP A 172 -3.38 18.84 -11.26
CA TRP A 172 -2.50 18.02 -12.12
C TRP A 172 -2.48 16.54 -11.70
N PHE A 173 -2.70 16.24 -10.42
CA PHE A 173 -2.70 14.87 -9.93
C PHE A 173 -3.82 14.04 -10.58
N GLU A 174 -5.05 14.57 -10.60
CA GLU A 174 -6.19 13.88 -11.20
C GLU A 174 -6.22 14.04 -12.72
N GLN A 175 -5.79 15.19 -13.26
CA GLN A 175 -5.88 15.50 -14.68
C GLN A 175 -4.75 14.88 -15.50
N ASP A 176 -3.54 14.84 -14.97
CA ASP A 176 -2.35 14.45 -15.73
C ASP A 176 -1.77 13.12 -15.24
N LEU A 177 -1.60 12.95 -13.91
CA LEU A 177 -0.92 11.78 -13.35
C LEU A 177 -1.79 10.53 -13.35
N LEU A 178 -3.05 10.62 -12.89
CA LEU A 178 -3.92 9.44 -12.81
C LEU A 178 -4.18 8.76 -14.15
N PRO A 179 -4.39 9.46 -15.27
CA PRO A 179 -4.50 8.80 -16.58
C PRO A 179 -3.27 7.98 -16.97
N ILE A 180 -2.07 8.47 -16.60
CA ILE A 180 -0.82 7.73 -16.85
C ILE A 180 -0.74 6.49 -15.97
N LEU A 181 -1.10 6.60 -14.68
CA LEU A 181 -1.17 5.47 -13.77
C LEU A 181 -2.14 4.40 -14.26
N GLN A 182 -3.37 4.78 -14.61
CA GLN A 182 -4.41 3.86 -15.07
C GLN A 182 -3.98 3.11 -16.32
N LYS A 183 -3.43 3.81 -17.30
CA LYS A 183 -2.89 3.20 -18.53
C LYS A 183 -1.77 2.21 -18.24
N ARG A 184 -0.92 2.52 -17.26
CA ARG A 184 0.18 1.63 -16.87
C ARG A 184 -0.33 0.40 -16.12
N VAL A 185 -1.29 0.57 -15.20
CA VAL A 185 -1.95 -0.53 -14.49
C VAL A 185 -2.64 -1.46 -15.51
N GLU A 186 -3.44 -0.93 -16.42
CA GLU A 186 -4.09 -1.69 -17.48
C GLU A 186 -3.09 -2.49 -18.31
N ALA A 187 -2.01 -1.86 -18.76
CA ALA A 187 -0.98 -2.51 -19.56
C ALA A 187 -0.27 -3.67 -18.82
N ILE A 188 -0.14 -3.59 -17.49
CA ILE A 188 0.45 -4.67 -16.67
C ILE A 188 -0.56 -5.80 -16.48
N LEU A 189 -1.82 -5.49 -16.21
CA LEU A 189 -2.86 -6.48 -15.91
C LEU A 189 -3.33 -7.27 -17.14
N THR A 190 -3.10 -6.76 -18.34
CA THR A 190 -3.55 -7.37 -19.61
C THR A 190 -2.48 -8.23 -20.31
N LYS A 191 -1.29 -8.36 -19.74
CA LYS A 191 -0.23 -9.25 -20.24
C LYS A 191 -0.52 -10.72 -19.85
#